data_655614d81c64d05dfcd31675759d926c
#
_entry.id   655614d81c64d05dfcd31675759d926c
#
_cell.length_a   1.000
_cell.length_b   1.000
_cell.length_c   1.000
_cell.angle_alpha   90.00
_cell.angle_beta   90.00
_cell.angle_gamma   90.00
#
_symmetry.space_group_name_H-M   'P 1'
#
loop_
_entity.id
_entity.type
_entity.pdbx_description
1 polymer ?
#
loop_
_entity_poly.entity_id
_entity_poly.type
_entity_poly.pdbx_seq_one_letter_code
_entity_poly.pdbx_strand_id
1 'polypeptide(L)'
;SSAASDVYKRQKLYFEPLTEEDVMNIINLEQPKGVVVQFGGQTAINLADKLAKHGVQIMGTSLEDLNRAEDRKEFEALLRQIEVPQPQGKTSTSPKEALENAREIGYPVVVRPSYVLGGRAMEIVDNDQELENYMTQAVKASPEHPVLVDRYLTGKEIEVDAICDGDTVIIPGIMEHIER
;
A
#
# COMPACT_ATOMS: atom_id res chain seq x y z
N SER A 1 17.01 4.37 4.78
CA SER A 1 18.03 4.01 5.76
C SER A 1 19.37 4.59 5.33
N SER A 2 20.13 5.21 6.24
CA SER A 2 21.42 5.74 5.87
C SER A 2 22.37 4.57 5.56
N ALA A 3 23.03 4.59 4.42
CA ALA A 3 24.01 3.59 3.99
C ALA A 3 25.09 3.33 5.05
N ALA A 4 25.44 4.35 5.85
CA ALA A 4 26.42 4.24 6.95
C ALA A 4 25.96 3.31 8.09
N SER A 5 24.68 3.27 8.42
CA SER A 5 24.13 2.33 9.42
C SER A 5 24.21 0.89 8.94
N ASP A 6 24.10 0.67 7.65
CA ASP A 6 24.09 -0.66 7.06
C ASP A 6 25.49 -1.29 6.99
N VAL A 7 26.52 -0.49 6.71
CA VAL A 7 27.90 -0.98 6.58
C VAL A 7 28.46 -1.54 7.90
N TYR A 8 28.08 -0.97 9.05
CA TYR A 8 28.62 -1.41 10.35
C TYR A 8 27.82 -2.52 11.03
N LYS A 9 26.60 -2.79 10.58
CA LYS A 9 25.70 -3.73 11.27
C LYS A 9 25.41 -5.00 10.51
N ARG A 10 25.75 -5.05 9.21
CA ARG A 10 25.47 -6.22 8.34
C ARG A 10 26.73 -7.04 8.11
N GLN A 11 26.58 -8.34 8.05
CA GLN A 11 27.70 -9.24 7.76
C GLN A 11 28.16 -9.12 6.31
N LYS A 12 27.22 -8.97 5.37
CA LYS A 12 27.48 -8.80 3.94
C LYS A 12 26.48 -7.82 3.33
N LEU A 13 26.97 -6.98 2.43
CA LEU A 13 26.17 -6.02 1.69
C LEU A 13 26.36 -6.26 0.19
N TYR A 14 25.26 -6.43 -0.51
CA TYR A 14 25.22 -6.61 -1.95
C TYR A 14 24.59 -5.36 -2.60
N PHE A 15 25.26 -4.81 -3.62
CA PHE A 15 24.80 -3.69 -4.41
C PHE A 15 24.31 -4.20 -5.75
N GLU A 16 23.16 -4.85 -5.74
CA GLU A 16 22.56 -5.45 -6.93
C GLU A 16 21.16 -4.86 -7.17
N PRO A 17 20.68 -4.87 -8.42
CA PRO A 17 19.31 -4.53 -8.71
C PRO A 17 18.34 -5.43 -7.94
N LEU A 18 17.20 -4.86 -7.52
CA LEU A 18 16.12 -5.62 -6.90
C LEU A 18 15.27 -6.32 -7.98
N THR A 19 15.91 -7.17 -8.77
CA THR A 19 15.27 -8.06 -9.73
C THR A 19 15.20 -9.49 -9.19
N GLU A 20 14.30 -10.28 -9.73
CA GLU A 20 14.15 -11.68 -9.35
C GLU A 20 15.45 -12.47 -9.55
N GLU A 21 16.11 -12.28 -10.68
CA GLU A 21 17.33 -12.98 -11.06
C GLU A 21 18.49 -12.63 -10.11
N ASP A 22 18.76 -11.35 -9.89
CA ASP A 22 19.87 -10.89 -9.06
C ASP A 22 19.70 -11.32 -7.61
N VAL A 23 18.47 -11.18 -7.07
CA VAL A 23 18.17 -11.63 -5.71
C VAL A 23 18.28 -13.14 -5.58
N MET A 24 17.82 -13.93 -6.55
CA MET A 24 17.97 -15.39 -6.54
C MET A 24 19.43 -15.82 -6.64
N ASN A 25 20.29 -15.11 -7.37
CA ASN A 25 21.73 -15.37 -7.40
C ASN A 25 22.36 -15.22 -6.02
N ILE A 26 21.99 -14.17 -5.27
CA ILE A 26 22.44 -13.96 -3.90
C ILE A 26 21.91 -15.06 -2.96
N ILE A 27 20.63 -15.39 -3.08
CA ILE A 27 20.00 -16.46 -2.27
C ILE A 27 20.71 -17.80 -2.52
N ASN A 28 21.00 -18.12 -3.77
CA ASN A 28 21.72 -19.35 -4.12
C ASN A 28 23.17 -19.36 -3.62
N LEU A 29 23.80 -18.20 -3.54
CA LEU A 29 25.16 -18.07 -3.01
C LEU A 29 25.21 -18.19 -1.48
N GLU A 30 24.31 -17.48 -0.79
CA GLU A 30 24.34 -17.34 0.68
C GLU A 30 23.49 -18.39 1.41
N GLN A 31 22.59 -19.06 0.73
CA GLN A 31 21.69 -20.09 1.29
C GLN A 31 20.99 -19.63 2.60
N PRO A 32 20.33 -18.46 2.62
CA PRO A 32 19.65 -17.97 3.82
C PRO A 32 18.47 -18.86 4.19
N LYS A 33 18.05 -18.85 5.45
CA LYS A 33 16.83 -19.54 5.89
C LYS A 33 15.56 -18.98 5.28
N GLY A 34 15.59 -17.70 4.88
CA GLY A 34 14.48 -17.00 4.26
C GLY A 34 14.82 -15.54 4.01
N VAL A 35 13.86 -14.78 3.49
CA VAL A 35 14.02 -13.39 3.09
C VAL A 35 12.97 -12.52 3.76
N VAL A 36 13.38 -11.39 4.31
CA VAL A 36 12.48 -10.34 4.82
C VAL A 36 12.35 -9.25 3.74
N VAL A 37 11.14 -9.00 3.27
CA VAL A 37 10.87 -8.04 2.17
C VAL A 37 10.31 -6.70 2.65
N GLN A 38 9.75 -6.61 3.86
CA GLN A 38 9.03 -5.43 4.36
C GLN A 38 9.92 -4.18 4.48
N PHE A 39 11.22 -4.34 4.70
CA PHE A 39 12.13 -3.19 4.90
C PHE A 39 12.69 -2.60 3.61
N GLY A 40 12.31 -3.12 2.45
CA GLY A 40 12.80 -2.69 1.14
C GLY A 40 11.81 -1.85 0.33
N GLY A 41 10.70 -1.43 0.94
CA GLY A 41 9.62 -0.72 0.26
C GLY A 41 8.91 -1.58 -0.80
N GLN A 42 8.08 -0.96 -1.62
CA GLN A 42 7.21 -1.65 -2.58
C GLN A 42 7.99 -2.52 -3.57
N THR A 43 9.19 -2.09 -3.97
CA THR A 43 10.03 -2.86 -4.90
C THR A 43 10.42 -4.23 -4.32
N ALA A 44 10.75 -4.29 -3.04
CA ALA A 44 11.08 -5.55 -2.38
C ALA A 44 9.83 -6.39 -2.11
N ILE A 45 8.72 -5.77 -1.70
CA ILE A 45 7.43 -6.45 -1.48
C ILE A 45 6.96 -7.13 -2.77
N ASN A 46 7.08 -6.46 -3.91
CA ASN A 46 6.69 -7.00 -5.23
C ASN A 46 7.53 -8.22 -5.67
N LEU A 47 8.66 -8.49 -5.01
CA LEU A 47 9.44 -9.70 -5.26
C LEU A 47 8.94 -10.92 -4.46
N ALA A 48 8.14 -10.72 -3.41
CA ALA A 48 7.76 -11.78 -2.49
C ALA A 48 7.12 -12.99 -3.19
N ASP A 49 6.13 -12.77 -4.05
CA ASP A 49 5.48 -13.84 -4.82
C ASP A 49 6.46 -14.59 -5.73
N LYS A 50 7.36 -13.86 -6.37
CA LYS A 50 8.34 -14.44 -7.29
C LYS A 50 9.33 -15.30 -6.53
N LEU A 51 9.86 -14.81 -5.43
CA LEU A 51 10.79 -15.55 -4.59
C LEU A 51 10.13 -16.80 -3.98
N ALA A 52 8.89 -16.69 -3.51
CA ALA A 52 8.13 -17.82 -2.98
C ALA A 52 7.90 -18.93 -4.02
N LYS A 53 7.68 -18.58 -5.31
CA LYS A 53 7.59 -19.56 -6.41
C LYS A 53 8.87 -20.36 -6.61
N HIS A 54 10.01 -19.81 -6.24
CA HIS A 54 11.31 -20.51 -6.22
C HIS A 54 11.56 -21.29 -4.92
N GLY A 55 10.56 -21.38 -4.04
CA GLY A 55 10.68 -22.10 -2.77
C GLY A 55 11.38 -21.30 -1.67
N VAL A 56 11.58 -20.00 -1.86
CA VAL A 56 12.20 -19.14 -0.84
C VAL A 56 11.17 -18.81 0.23
N GLN A 57 11.52 -19.03 1.49
CA GLN A 57 10.66 -18.69 2.61
C GLN A 57 10.63 -17.17 2.82
N ILE A 58 9.44 -16.58 2.80
CA ILE A 58 9.24 -15.18 3.20
C ILE A 58 9.09 -15.16 4.72
N MET A 59 9.95 -14.38 5.39
CA MET A 59 10.01 -14.27 6.84
C MET A 59 9.37 -12.95 7.31
N GLY A 60 8.88 -12.93 8.52
CA GLY A 60 8.10 -11.84 9.09
C GLY A 60 6.62 -12.03 8.76
N THR A 61 5.97 -11.05 8.17
CA THR A 61 4.60 -11.19 7.68
C THR A 61 4.55 -12.25 6.57
N SER A 62 3.60 -13.18 6.66
CA SER A 62 3.44 -14.25 5.66
C SER A 62 3.10 -13.67 4.29
N LEU A 63 3.41 -14.41 3.21
CA LEU A 63 3.06 -14.00 1.85
C LEU A 63 1.53 -13.82 1.70
N GLU A 64 0.75 -14.70 2.31
CA GLU A 64 -0.70 -14.62 2.30
C GLU A 64 -1.20 -13.31 2.93
N ASP A 65 -0.67 -12.97 4.10
CA ASP A 65 -1.06 -11.74 4.81
C ASP A 65 -0.54 -10.48 4.12
N LEU A 66 0.64 -10.53 3.47
CA LEU A 66 1.12 -9.46 2.61
C LEU A 66 0.14 -9.20 1.46
N ASN A 67 -0.28 -10.25 0.76
CA ASN A 67 -1.22 -10.14 -0.35
C ASN A 67 -2.59 -9.63 0.10
N ARG A 68 -3.07 -10.10 1.25
CA ARG A 68 -4.32 -9.59 1.86
C ARG A 68 -4.25 -8.11 2.24
N ALA A 69 -3.10 -7.64 2.70
CA ALA A 69 -2.89 -6.24 3.04
C ALA A 69 -2.77 -5.35 1.79
N GLU A 70 -2.17 -5.86 0.70
CA GLU A 70 -2.01 -5.13 -0.57
C GLU A 70 -3.29 -5.11 -1.42
N ASP A 71 -4.11 -6.17 -1.38
CA ASP A 71 -5.39 -6.20 -2.09
C ASP A 71 -6.46 -5.44 -1.31
N ARG A 72 -6.98 -4.37 -1.93
CA ARG A 72 -7.99 -3.50 -1.30
C ARG A 72 -9.23 -4.28 -0.82
N LYS A 73 -9.74 -5.20 -1.64
CA LYS A 73 -10.98 -5.94 -1.31
C LYS A 73 -10.76 -6.92 -0.17
N GLU A 74 -9.63 -7.62 -0.19
CA GLU A 74 -9.21 -8.53 0.86
C GLU A 74 -8.99 -7.77 2.17
N PHE A 75 -8.31 -6.63 2.11
CA PHE A 75 -8.06 -5.79 3.26
C PHE A 75 -9.35 -5.19 3.84
N GLU A 76 -10.26 -4.68 3.00
CA GLU A 76 -11.58 -4.21 3.44
C GLU A 76 -12.41 -5.33 4.09
N ALA A 77 -12.34 -6.54 3.56
CA ALA A 77 -13.02 -7.69 4.15
C ALA A 77 -12.44 -8.05 5.52
N LEU A 78 -11.12 -8.02 5.66
CA LEU A 78 -10.42 -8.24 6.92
C LEU A 78 -10.84 -7.19 7.96
N LEU A 79 -10.81 -5.90 7.61
CA LEU A 79 -11.18 -4.82 8.52
C LEU A 79 -12.64 -4.96 9.01
N ARG A 80 -13.56 -5.36 8.12
CA ARG A 80 -14.94 -5.66 8.53
C ARG A 80 -15.03 -6.85 9.49
N GLN A 81 -14.26 -7.90 9.25
CA GLN A 81 -14.24 -9.08 10.10
C GLN A 81 -13.76 -8.79 11.52
N ILE A 82 -12.78 -7.89 11.65
CA ILE A 82 -12.22 -7.48 12.96
C ILE A 82 -12.89 -6.21 13.53
N GLU A 83 -13.99 -5.76 12.89
CA GLU A 83 -14.78 -4.60 13.30
C GLU A 83 -13.98 -3.28 13.42
N VAL A 84 -12.92 -3.13 12.59
CA VAL A 84 -12.16 -1.88 12.52
C VAL A 84 -12.86 -0.89 11.59
N PRO A 85 -13.18 0.33 12.05
CA PRO A 85 -13.78 1.35 11.21
C PRO A 85 -12.88 1.71 10.03
N GLN A 86 -13.49 1.91 8.86
CA GLN A 86 -12.80 2.36 7.66
C GLN A 86 -13.64 3.41 6.94
N PRO A 87 -13.02 4.35 6.20
CA PRO A 87 -13.74 5.27 5.36
C PRO A 87 -14.60 4.54 4.34
N GLN A 88 -15.81 5.04 4.10
CA GLN A 88 -16.60 4.56 2.98
C GLN A 88 -15.91 4.92 1.67
N GLY A 89 -15.78 3.96 0.79
CA GLY A 89 -15.15 4.17 -0.51
C GLY A 89 -15.68 3.21 -1.56
N LYS A 90 -15.64 3.65 -2.81
CA LYS A 90 -16.05 2.87 -3.97
C LYS A 90 -15.13 3.09 -5.15
N THR A 91 -15.03 2.06 -5.96
CA THR A 91 -14.30 2.11 -7.22
C THR A 91 -15.27 2.50 -8.34
N SER A 92 -14.86 3.39 -9.23
CA SER A 92 -15.65 3.86 -10.36
C SER A 92 -14.87 3.70 -11.66
N THR A 93 -15.52 3.18 -12.69
CA THR A 93 -14.95 2.99 -14.02
C THR A 93 -15.44 4.04 -15.03
N SER A 94 -16.40 4.86 -14.63
CA SER A 94 -16.94 5.92 -15.46
C SER A 94 -17.28 7.19 -14.65
N PRO A 95 -17.32 8.36 -15.29
CA PRO A 95 -17.71 9.60 -14.63
C PRO A 95 -19.10 9.53 -13.99
N LYS A 96 -20.05 8.88 -14.65
CA LYS A 96 -21.41 8.72 -14.13
C LYS A 96 -21.42 7.89 -12.84
N GLU A 97 -20.72 6.77 -12.85
CA GLU A 97 -20.60 5.90 -11.66
C GLU A 97 -19.90 6.64 -10.51
N ALA A 98 -18.86 7.44 -10.80
CA ALA A 98 -18.17 8.25 -9.81
C ALA A 98 -19.11 9.25 -9.13
N LEU A 99 -19.94 9.96 -9.90
CA LEU A 99 -20.94 10.89 -9.37
C LEU A 99 -22.00 10.19 -8.50
N GLU A 100 -22.51 9.05 -8.95
CA GLU A 100 -23.47 8.25 -8.17
C GLU A 100 -22.85 7.79 -6.85
N ASN A 101 -21.61 7.29 -6.89
CA ASN A 101 -20.87 6.85 -5.71
C ASN A 101 -20.57 8.02 -4.75
N ALA A 102 -20.13 9.18 -5.26
CA ALA A 102 -19.83 10.33 -4.43
C ALA A 102 -21.09 10.89 -3.73
N ARG A 103 -22.21 10.92 -4.41
CA ARG A 103 -23.50 11.34 -3.82
C ARG A 103 -23.98 10.40 -2.71
N GLU A 104 -23.75 9.08 -2.88
CA GLU A 104 -24.07 8.08 -1.85
C GLU A 104 -23.15 8.18 -0.65
N ILE A 105 -21.85 8.35 -0.88
CA ILE A 105 -20.83 8.50 0.18
C ILE A 105 -21.02 9.84 0.91
N GLY A 106 -21.38 10.88 0.17
CA GLY A 106 -21.52 12.26 0.63
C GLY A 106 -20.20 13.04 0.57
N TYR A 107 -20.29 14.28 0.07
CA TYR A 107 -19.14 15.20 -0.02
C TYR A 107 -18.68 15.72 1.36
N PRO A 108 -17.40 16.11 1.52
CA PRO A 108 -16.33 15.99 0.54
C PRO A 108 -15.83 14.55 0.37
N VAL A 109 -15.32 14.25 -0.82
CA VAL A 109 -14.69 12.97 -1.15
C VAL A 109 -13.27 13.17 -1.66
N VAL A 110 -12.42 12.17 -1.43
CA VAL A 110 -11.09 12.06 -2.04
C VAL A 110 -11.21 11.20 -3.28
N VAL A 111 -10.70 11.70 -4.38
CA VAL A 111 -10.64 10.97 -5.65
C VAL A 111 -9.21 10.73 -6.07
N ARG A 112 -8.91 9.52 -6.51
CA ARG A 112 -7.58 9.13 -6.96
C ARG A 112 -7.63 8.00 -7.97
N PRO A 113 -6.71 7.94 -8.95
CA PRO A 113 -6.56 6.77 -9.80
C PRO A 113 -6.08 5.56 -8.98
N SER A 114 -6.52 4.35 -9.33
CA SER A 114 -6.18 3.12 -8.58
C SER A 114 -4.69 2.75 -8.60
N TYR A 115 -3.92 3.30 -9.55
CA TYR A 115 -2.52 2.90 -9.81
C TYR A 115 -1.55 4.10 -9.83
N VAL A 116 -1.72 5.06 -8.91
CA VAL A 116 -0.77 6.17 -8.80
C VAL A 116 -0.02 6.10 -7.48
N LEU A 117 1.32 6.08 -7.56
CA LEU A 117 2.21 6.15 -6.42
C LEU A 117 2.36 7.59 -5.90
N GLY A 118 2.26 7.75 -4.58
CA GLY A 118 2.71 8.96 -3.90
C GLY A 118 1.80 10.18 -4.04
N GLY A 119 0.47 10.03 -3.98
CA GLY A 119 -0.47 11.15 -3.90
C GLY A 119 -0.58 12.02 -5.17
N ARG A 120 0.12 11.68 -6.25
CA ARG A 120 -0.03 12.35 -7.54
C ARG A 120 -1.43 12.09 -8.11
N ALA A 121 -2.08 13.17 -8.57
CA ALA A 121 -3.44 13.14 -9.08
C ALA A 121 -4.51 12.72 -8.05
N MET A 122 -4.25 12.85 -6.76
CA MET A 122 -5.26 12.77 -5.72
C MET A 122 -5.82 14.16 -5.47
N GLU A 123 -7.14 14.27 -5.39
CA GLU A 123 -7.83 15.54 -5.22
C GLU A 123 -9.00 15.38 -4.23
N ILE A 124 -9.20 16.40 -3.40
CA ILE A 124 -10.39 16.50 -2.55
C ILE A 124 -11.40 17.32 -3.34
N VAL A 125 -12.60 16.79 -3.50
CA VAL A 125 -13.68 17.45 -4.24
C VAL A 125 -14.91 17.61 -3.34
N ASP A 126 -15.51 18.78 -3.41
CA ASP A 126 -16.60 19.21 -2.54
C ASP A 126 -17.98 19.08 -3.21
N ASN A 127 -18.02 18.89 -4.52
CA ASN A 127 -19.27 18.88 -5.30
C ASN A 127 -19.14 18.12 -6.63
N ASP A 128 -20.28 17.90 -7.27
CA ASP A 128 -20.39 17.19 -8.54
C ASP A 128 -19.56 17.83 -9.67
N GLN A 129 -19.52 19.15 -9.72
CA GLN A 129 -18.82 19.87 -10.80
C GLN A 129 -17.30 19.66 -10.74
N GLU A 130 -16.74 19.70 -9.53
CA GLU A 130 -15.32 19.42 -9.32
C GLU A 130 -14.99 17.97 -9.65
N LEU A 131 -15.87 17.04 -9.26
CA LEU A 131 -15.72 15.64 -9.58
C LEU A 131 -15.76 15.37 -11.08
N GLU A 132 -16.69 16.00 -11.83
CA GLU A 132 -16.75 15.89 -13.29
C GLU A 132 -15.47 16.40 -13.97
N ASN A 133 -14.96 17.54 -13.51
CA ASN A 133 -13.71 18.11 -14.00
C ASN A 133 -12.53 17.16 -13.76
N TYR A 134 -12.42 16.62 -12.54
CA TYR A 134 -11.40 15.64 -12.20
C TYR A 134 -11.51 14.39 -13.08
N MET A 135 -12.68 13.78 -13.17
CA MET A 135 -12.90 12.56 -13.96
C MET A 135 -12.58 12.76 -15.44
N THR A 136 -12.86 13.94 -15.98
CA THR A 136 -12.52 14.28 -17.38
C THR A 136 -11.00 14.26 -17.60
N GLN A 137 -10.22 14.69 -16.62
CA GLN A 137 -8.75 14.68 -16.70
C GLN A 137 -8.18 13.28 -16.40
N ALA A 138 -8.69 12.61 -15.36
CA ALA A 138 -8.24 11.29 -14.95
C ALA A 138 -8.49 10.22 -16.02
N VAL A 139 -9.68 10.22 -16.64
CA VAL A 139 -10.02 9.29 -17.74
C VAL A 139 -9.17 9.53 -18.97
N LYS A 140 -8.82 10.79 -19.29
CA LYS A 140 -7.90 11.10 -20.39
C LYS A 140 -6.48 10.58 -20.13
N ALA A 141 -6.04 10.66 -18.87
CA ALA A 141 -4.69 10.22 -18.49
C ALA A 141 -4.57 8.69 -18.41
N SER A 142 -5.64 7.99 -18.04
CA SER A 142 -5.64 6.54 -17.83
C SER A 142 -7.04 5.93 -18.08
N PRO A 143 -7.43 5.73 -19.36
CA PRO A 143 -8.79 5.31 -19.74
C PRO A 143 -9.20 3.94 -19.20
N GLU A 144 -8.23 3.06 -18.94
CA GLU A 144 -8.47 1.66 -18.57
C GLU A 144 -8.41 1.43 -17.03
N HIS A 145 -8.10 2.48 -16.26
CA HIS A 145 -7.91 2.31 -14.83
C HIS A 145 -9.07 2.93 -14.03
N PRO A 146 -9.61 2.18 -13.07
CA PRO A 146 -10.68 2.69 -12.22
C PRO A 146 -10.17 3.83 -11.33
N VAL A 147 -11.10 4.74 -11.00
CA VAL A 147 -10.90 5.81 -10.03
C VAL A 147 -11.52 5.40 -8.70
N LEU A 148 -10.81 5.64 -7.63
CA LEU A 148 -11.29 5.46 -6.27
C LEU A 148 -11.97 6.75 -5.80
N VAL A 149 -13.14 6.61 -5.20
CA VAL A 149 -13.91 7.69 -4.58
C VAL A 149 -14.10 7.31 -3.12
N ASP A 150 -13.39 7.97 -2.23
CA ASP A 150 -13.37 7.67 -0.81
C ASP A 150 -13.92 8.87 0.00
N ARG A 151 -14.64 8.61 1.10
CA ARG A 151 -15.06 9.65 2.03
C ARG A 151 -13.85 10.40 2.57
N TYR A 152 -13.83 11.72 2.43
CA TYR A 152 -12.80 12.54 3.09
C TYR A 152 -13.12 12.67 4.57
N LEU A 153 -12.18 12.28 5.40
CA LEU A 153 -12.26 12.40 6.85
C LEU A 153 -11.27 13.45 7.33
N THR A 154 -11.75 14.37 8.14
CA THR A 154 -10.90 15.34 8.85
C THR A 154 -10.58 14.83 10.23
N GLY A 155 -9.37 15.09 10.72
CA GLY A 155 -8.94 14.67 12.03
C GLY A 155 -7.44 14.72 12.20
N LYS A 156 -6.96 14.16 13.30
CA LYS A 156 -5.54 13.93 13.51
C LYS A 156 -5.09 12.71 12.74
N GLU A 157 -4.02 12.86 11.99
CA GLU A 157 -3.37 11.76 11.30
C GLU A 157 -2.29 11.17 12.20
N ILE A 158 -2.44 9.90 12.51
CA ILE A 158 -1.51 9.17 13.37
C ILE A 158 -0.98 7.94 12.64
N GLU A 159 0.27 7.61 12.92
CA GLU A 159 0.95 6.43 12.40
C GLU A 159 1.42 5.54 13.55
N VAL A 160 1.30 4.25 13.38
CA VAL A 160 1.69 3.24 14.37
C VAL A 160 2.46 2.13 13.69
N ASP A 161 3.70 1.90 14.16
CA ASP A 161 4.44 0.70 13.83
C ASP A 161 4.23 -0.37 14.90
N ALA A 162 3.99 -1.59 14.46
CA ALA A 162 3.78 -2.72 15.37
C ALA A 162 4.62 -3.93 14.95
N ILE A 163 5.09 -4.67 15.94
CA ILE A 163 5.76 -5.96 15.75
C ILE A 163 4.95 -7.02 16.51
N CYS A 164 4.68 -8.14 15.84
CA CYS A 164 3.95 -9.25 16.43
C CYS A 164 4.72 -10.56 16.22
N ASP A 165 4.78 -11.40 17.25
CA ASP A 165 5.35 -12.74 17.19
C ASP A 165 4.30 -13.86 17.05
N GLY A 166 3.01 -13.46 16.90
CA GLY A 166 1.86 -14.35 16.83
C GLY A 166 1.01 -14.34 18.10
N ASP A 167 1.61 -14.05 19.25
CA ASP A 167 0.93 -14.02 20.56
C ASP A 167 0.92 -12.62 21.18
N THR A 168 2.01 -11.88 21.00
CA THR A 168 2.23 -10.57 21.61
C THR A 168 2.45 -9.50 20.57
N VAL A 169 1.76 -8.36 20.72
CA VAL A 169 1.95 -7.17 19.89
C VAL A 169 2.70 -6.11 20.69
N ILE A 170 3.78 -5.60 20.12
CA ILE A 170 4.56 -4.49 20.67
C ILE A 170 4.38 -3.26 19.79
N ILE A 171 3.95 -2.16 20.37
CA ILE A 171 3.85 -0.85 19.74
C ILE A 171 4.84 0.07 20.45
N PRO A 172 6.03 0.35 19.87
CA PRO A 172 7.07 1.12 20.53
C PRO A 172 6.73 2.61 20.64
N GLY A 173 5.82 3.11 19.82
CA GLY A 173 5.39 4.50 19.83
C GLY A 173 4.22 4.76 18.89
N ILE A 174 3.58 5.89 19.10
CA ILE A 174 2.51 6.42 18.24
C ILE A 174 2.97 7.80 17.77
N MET A 175 2.92 8.02 16.46
CA MET A 175 3.37 9.27 15.82
C MET A 175 2.17 10.05 15.31
N GLU A 176 2.12 11.36 15.60
CA GLU A 176 1.18 12.29 14.96
C GLU A 176 1.89 13.00 13.83
N HIS A 177 1.28 13.03 12.63
CA HIS A 177 1.84 13.75 11.50
C HIS A 177 1.84 15.24 11.75
N ILE A 178 2.97 15.91 11.43
CA ILE A 178 3.12 17.37 11.55
C ILE A 178 2.48 18.05 10.34
N GLU A 179 2.61 17.46 9.16
CA GLU A 179 2.01 17.93 7.90
C GLU A 179 0.58 17.39 7.77
N ARG A 180 -0.32 18.28 7.31
CA ARG A 180 -1.73 17.98 7.07
C ARG A 180 -2.03 18.04 5.59
#